data_3209fec0090193427d77ed533224a47e
#
_entry.id   3209fec0090193427d77ed533224a47e
#
_cell.length_a   1.000
_cell.length_b   1.000
_cell.length_c   1.000
_cell.angle_alpha   90.00
_cell.angle_beta   90.00
_cell.angle_gamma   90.00
#
_symmetry.space_group_name_H-M   'P 1'
#
loop_
_entity.id
_entity.type
_entity.pdbx_description
1 polymer ?
#
loop_
_entity_poly.entity_id
_entity_poly.type
_entity_poly.pdbx_seq_one_letter_code
_entity_poly.pdbx_strand_id
1 'polypeptide(L)'
;LLVFGVIVVAAVIIGMIQSTAFSQAAAGRESLARVRAYWAARAGLEETIAKLEAATEDPNQTNAFQAMDDMVQVATGSVAGASWRIASTDGKREVLGPTDAHSKININSPNSEVLLNIEPFMSESAVDSIKDWIDADDDLNLQGAEVGYYQTLEFGYQPRNAPMSSIAELELVADIEQADVRGEDWNLNGVLDPNEDDGDLSWPPDNADGVLDQAWSGILTAASVDGGLAASGEKPLDLKTAAEGDLTSRIGVSSDQAKVIVDYVASSDTAAMGDFIRRDLQQLRTQTQQSQGQQGGGAQTRIDALNTDQLKLLIDECVMGAPEAGVVYPGKLNVNTCAAETIEYLPGMTPELADAIIAERAGKSDGFTSIVDLLEVPGMTRRQLAQLNDLLCVRSNVFTVTSRGRDDKTGLEVEIQAELNRTSLPVSVTGVLVR
;
A
#
# COMPACT_ATOMS: atom_id res chain seq x y z
N LEU A 1 4.41 -36.04 70.14
CA LEU A 1 4.62 -36.47 68.75
C LEU A 1 3.39 -36.22 67.89
N LEU A 2 2.19 -36.63 68.30
CA LEU A 2 0.93 -36.48 67.53
C LEU A 2 0.59 -34.99 67.24
N VAL A 3 0.66 -34.14 68.29
CA VAL A 3 0.41 -32.67 68.15
C VAL A 3 1.39 -32.01 67.21
N PHE A 4 2.66 -32.38 67.27
CA PHE A 4 3.67 -31.84 66.35
C PHE A 4 3.44 -32.26 64.91
N GLY A 5 2.99 -33.53 64.69
CA GLY A 5 2.62 -34.00 63.38
C GLY A 5 1.43 -33.22 62.78
N VAL A 6 0.41 -32.93 63.60
CA VAL A 6 -0.75 -32.13 63.16
C VAL A 6 -0.38 -30.69 62.80
N ILE A 7 0.53 -30.06 63.58
CA ILE A 7 1.03 -28.70 63.27
C ILE A 7 1.80 -28.67 61.94
N VAL A 8 2.63 -29.67 61.71
CA VAL A 8 3.39 -29.76 60.46
C VAL A 8 2.45 -29.94 59.24
N VAL A 9 1.47 -30.84 59.33
CA VAL A 9 0.46 -31.04 58.28
C VAL A 9 -0.35 -29.77 58.04
N ALA A 10 -0.78 -29.10 59.11
CA ALA A 10 -1.51 -27.81 58.96
C ALA A 10 -0.66 -26.73 58.31
N ALA A 11 0.64 -26.61 58.66
CA ALA A 11 1.55 -25.65 58.03
C ALA A 11 1.76 -25.94 56.54
N VAL A 12 1.88 -27.22 56.17
CA VAL A 12 2.00 -27.63 54.76
C VAL A 12 0.72 -27.28 53.98
N ILE A 13 -0.44 -27.56 54.53
CA ILE A 13 -1.74 -27.23 53.90
C ILE A 13 -1.91 -25.72 53.73
N ILE A 14 -1.55 -24.92 54.76
CA ILE A 14 -1.59 -23.44 54.65
C ILE A 14 -0.62 -22.96 53.59
N GLY A 15 0.59 -23.51 53.53
CA GLY A 15 1.57 -23.17 52.49
C GLY A 15 1.07 -23.48 51.07
N MET A 16 0.41 -24.63 50.88
CA MET A 16 -0.18 -24.99 49.59
C MET A 16 -1.32 -24.03 49.18
N ILE A 17 -2.21 -23.71 50.15
CA ILE A 17 -3.30 -22.75 49.90
C ILE A 17 -2.74 -21.36 49.55
N GLN A 18 -1.73 -20.87 50.27
CA GLN A 18 -1.09 -19.60 49.97
C GLN A 18 -0.45 -19.60 48.58
N SER A 19 0.32 -20.64 48.25
CA SER A 19 0.93 -20.80 46.94
C SER A 19 -0.10 -20.77 45.80
N THR A 20 -1.20 -21.52 45.96
CA THR A 20 -2.29 -21.55 45.00
C THR A 20 -2.97 -20.18 44.88
N ALA A 21 -3.22 -19.51 46.00
CA ALA A 21 -3.83 -18.19 46.01
C ALA A 21 -2.94 -17.13 45.33
N PHE A 22 -1.62 -17.19 45.55
CA PHE A 22 -0.66 -16.32 44.89
C PHE A 22 -0.58 -16.57 43.35
N SER A 23 -0.56 -17.83 42.94
CA SER A 23 -0.54 -18.17 41.51
C SER A 23 -1.84 -17.74 40.81
N GLN A 24 -2.99 -17.94 41.42
CA GLN A 24 -4.28 -17.47 40.89
C GLN A 24 -4.37 -15.93 40.82
N ALA A 25 -3.84 -15.24 41.84
CA ALA A 25 -3.78 -13.78 41.83
C ALA A 25 -2.81 -13.24 40.77
N ALA A 26 -1.72 -13.93 40.50
CA ALA A 26 -0.78 -13.60 39.44
C ALA A 26 -1.43 -13.79 38.05
N ALA A 27 -2.04 -14.94 37.82
CA ALA A 27 -2.77 -15.23 36.57
C ALA A 27 -3.93 -14.26 36.33
N GLY A 28 -4.66 -13.90 37.38
CA GLY A 28 -5.73 -12.89 37.29
C GLY A 28 -5.21 -11.50 36.94
N ARG A 29 -4.05 -11.11 37.46
CA ARG A 29 -3.40 -9.83 37.10
C ARG A 29 -2.92 -9.84 35.65
N GLU A 30 -2.28 -10.91 35.22
CA GLU A 30 -1.83 -11.06 33.84
C GLU A 30 -3.01 -11.03 32.85
N SER A 31 -4.09 -11.76 33.14
CA SER A 31 -5.30 -11.74 32.33
C SER A 31 -5.91 -10.33 32.21
N LEU A 32 -5.96 -9.59 33.33
CA LEU A 32 -6.45 -8.22 33.34
C LEU A 32 -5.52 -7.27 32.55
N ALA A 33 -4.21 -7.45 32.68
CA ALA A 33 -3.21 -6.68 31.94
C ALA A 33 -3.36 -6.91 30.42
N ARG A 34 -3.53 -8.17 30.01
CA ARG A 34 -3.76 -8.53 28.58
C ARG A 34 -5.02 -7.89 28.03
N VAL A 35 -6.12 -7.91 28.79
CA VAL A 35 -7.37 -7.26 28.40
C VAL A 35 -7.21 -5.74 28.26
N ARG A 36 -6.50 -5.09 29.19
CA ARG A 36 -6.24 -3.65 29.11
C ARG A 36 -5.35 -3.29 27.92
N ALA A 37 -4.26 -4.03 27.71
CA ALA A 37 -3.37 -3.86 26.58
C ALA A 37 -4.14 -4.03 25.25
N TYR A 38 -4.95 -5.08 25.12
CA TYR A 38 -5.79 -5.29 23.95
C TYR A 38 -6.73 -4.11 23.67
N TRP A 39 -7.44 -3.61 24.70
CA TRP A 39 -8.36 -2.49 24.51
C TRP A 39 -7.64 -1.16 24.25
N ALA A 40 -6.42 -1.00 24.74
CA ALA A 40 -5.61 0.15 24.37
C ALA A 40 -5.16 0.08 22.90
N ALA A 41 -4.66 -1.07 22.43
CA ALA A 41 -4.34 -1.26 21.02
C ALA A 41 -5.56 -1.02 20.12
N ARG A 42 -6.70 -1.56 20.52
CA ARG A 42 -7.97 -1.37 19.80
C ARG A 42 -8.43 0.10 19.77
N ALA A 43 -8.27 0.84 20.86
CA ALA A 43 -8.61 2.26 20.92
C ALA A 43 -7.76 3.07 19.94
N GLY A 44 -6.45 2.80 19.87
CA GLY A 44 -5.57 3.43 18.88
C GLY A 44 -6.02 3.17 17.44
N LEU A 45 -6.38 1.92 17.13
CA LEU A 45 -6.91 1.57 15.81
C LEU A 45 -8.22 2.33 15.49
N GLU A 46 -9.17 2.40 16.41
CA GLU A 46 -10.45 3.09 16.20
C GLU A 46 -10.26 4.61 16.02
N GLU A 47 -9.34 5.23 16.78
CA GLU A 47 -9.01 6.64 16.59
C GLU A 47 -8.37 6.90 15.23
N THR A 48 -7.52 5.98 14.76
CA THR A 48 -6.92 6.07 13.44
C THR A 48 -7.96 5.94 12.33
N ILE A 49 -8.91 5.01 12.46
CA ILE A 49 -10.03 4.86 11.53
C ILE A 49 -10.83 6.17 11.45
N ALA A 50 -11.21 6.75 12.60
CA ALA A 50 -11.99 7.98 12.62
C ALA A 50 -11.27 9.17 11.96
N LYS A 51 -9.94 9.27 12.13
CA LYS A 51 -9.11 10.28 11.45
C LYS A 51 -9.07 10.07 9.94
N LEU A 52 -8.90 8.81 9.51
CA LEU A 52 -8.88 8.47 8.10
C LEU A 52 -10.24 8.70 7.43
N GLU A 53 -11.34 8.40 8.11
CA GLU A 53 -12.70 8.69 7.62
C GLU A 53 -12.89 10.20 7.41
N ALA A 54 -12.56 11.02 8.41
CA ALA A 54 -12.67 12.46 8.31
C ALA A 54 -11.83 13.04 7.16
N ALA A 55 -10.59 12.58 7.00
CA ALA A 55 -9.72 13.00 5.90
C ALA A 55 -10.19 12.48 4.52
N THR A 56 -11.06 11.47 4.49
CA THR A 56 -11.64 10.94 3.25
C THR A 56 -12.93 11.67 2.88
N GLU A 57 -13.74 12.07 3.87
CA GLU A 57 -14.95 12.87 3.66
C GLU A 57 -14.64 14.27 3.16
N ASP A 58 -13.56 14.88 3.65
CA ASP A 58 -13.13 16.26 3.27
C ASP A 58 -11.62 16.27 2.91
N PRO A 59 -11.26 15.74 1.71
CA PRO A 59 -9.89 15.61 1.30
C PRO A 59 -9.27 16.98 0.98
N ASN A 60 -8.13 17.27 1.59
CA ASN A 60 -7.32 18.44 1.26
C ASN A 60 -6.57 18.21 -0.06
N GLN A 61 -6.99 18.89 -1.12
CA GLN A 61 -6.39 18.75 -2.44
C GLN A 61 -4.99 19.38 -2.54
N THR A 62 -4.63 20.26 -1.61
CA THR A 62 -3.35 20.98 -1.60
C THR A 62 -2.30 20.35 -0.70
N ASN A 63 -2.65 19.31 0.08
CA ASN A 63 -1.70 18.57 0.92
C ASN A 63 -1.90 17.06 0.72
N ALA A 64 -0.95 16.41 0.08
CA ALA A 64 -0.99 14.97 -0.16
C ALA A 64 -0.79 14.14 1.12
N PHE A 65 -0.15 14.70 2.14
CA PHE A 65 0.15 14.03 3.41
C PHE A 65 -0.96 14.14 4.46
N GLN A 66 -2.02 14.94 4.24
CA GLN A 66 -3.02 15.22 5.28
C GLN A 66 -3.53 13.97 5.99
N ALA A 67 -3.95 12.93 5.26
CA ALA A 67 -4.49 11.72 5.88
C ALA A 67 -3.45 11.03 6.79
N MET A 68 -2.19 10.99 6.38
CA MET A 68 -1.09 10.45 7.17
C MET A 68 -0.83 11.32 8.40
N ASP A 69 -0.74 12.65 8.23
CA ASP A 69 -0.50 13.59 9.31
C ASP A 69 -1.59 13.52 10.38
N ASP A 70 -2.85 13.41 9.96
CA ASP A 70 -4.00 13.28 10.87
C ASP A 70 -3.97 11.99 11.67
N MET A 71 -3.58 10.87 11.03
CA MET A 71 -3.40 9.59 11.73
C MET A 71 -2.21 9.60 12.69
N VAL A 72 -1.11 10.27 12.33
CA VAL A 72 0.07 10.43 13.22
C VAL A 72 -0.29 11.18 14.50
N GLN A 73 -1.20 12.16 14.47
CA GLN A 73 -1.63 12.89 15.66
C GLN A 73 -2.24 11.99 16.75
N VAL A 74 -2.83 10.86 16.36
CA VAL A 74 -3.45 9.88 17.27
C VAL A 74 -2.63 8.61 17.43
N ALA A 75 -1.42 8.58 16.91
CA ALA A 75 -0.52 7.42 16.97
C ALA A 75 -0.13 7.01 18.40
N THR A 76 -0.34 7.88 19.39
CA THR A 76 -0.12 7.58 20.81
C THR A 76 -1.27 8.08 21.65
N GLY A 77 -1.64 7.30 22.67
CA GLY A 77 -2.68 7.70 23.62
C GLY A 77 -2.78 6.74 24.80
N SER A 78 -3.80 6.92 25.63
CA SER A 78 -3.99 6.07 26.79
C SER A 78 -5.48 5.88 27.15
N VAL A 79 -5.83 4.73 27.68
CA VAL A 79 -7.17 4.40 28.12
C VAL A 79 -7.11 3.41 29.29
N ALA A 80 -7.86 3.70 30.38
CA ALA A 80 -8.11 2.78 31.51
C ALA A 80 -6.84 2.15 32.14
N GLY A 81 -5.71 2.88 32.20
CA GLY A 81 -4.45 2.41 32.80
C GLY A 81 -3.63 1.51 31.87
N ALA A 82 -3.82 1.70 30.58
CA ALA A 82 -2.99 1.19 29.50
C ALA A 82 -2.78 2.29 28.45
N SER A 83 -1.73 2.20 27.69
CA SER A 83 -1.39 3.14 26.61
C SER A 83 -1.28 2.39 25.28
N TRP A 84 -1.45 3.12 24.17
CA TRP A 84 -1.18 2.59 22.84
C TRP A 84 -0.12 3.40 22.13
N ARG A 85 0.54 2.72 21.20
CA ARG A 85 1.51 3.30 20.29
C ARG A 85 1.35 2.65 18.93
N ILE A 86 1.14 3.46 17.90
CA ILE A 86 1.13 3.04 16.50
C ILE A 86 2.45 3.49 15.90
N ALA A 87 3.23 2.54 15.42
CA ALA A 87 4.54 2.79 14.86
C ALA A 87 4.95 1.68 13.90
N SER A 88 5.88 2.01 13.04
CA SER A 88 6.60 1.12 12.12
C SER A 88 8.09 1.43 12.17
N THR A 89 8.90 0.75 11.36
CA THR A 89 10.31 1.13 11.17
C THR A 89 10.57 1.58 9.74
N ASP A 90 11.53 2.50 9.58
CA ASP A 90 12.14 2.80 8.28
C ASP A 90 13.38 1.92 8.01
N GLY A 91 13.52 0.81 8.72
CA GLY A 91 14.68 -0.07 8.74
C GLY A 91 15.75 0.34 9.76
N LYS A 92 15.74 1.57 10.27
CA LYS A 92 16.73 2.09 11.22
C LYS A 92 16.12 2.77 12.44
N ARG A 93 14.93 3.31 12.32
CA ARG A 93 14.28 4.10 13.37
C ARG A 93 12.81 3.79 13.42
N GLU A 94 12.28 3.80 14.63
CA GLU A 94 10.83 3.79 14.81
C GLU A 94 10.22 5.08 14.27
N VAL A 95 9.23 4.95 13.41
CA VAL A 95 8.44 6.03 12.83
C VAL A 95 7.01 5.94 13.36
N LEU A 96 6.53 7.02 13.97
CA LEU A 96 5.15 7.07 14.48
C LEU A 96 4.13 7.18 13.35
N GLY A 97 3.05 6.44 13.49
CA GLY A 97 1.93 6.42 12.56
C GLY A 97 1.80 5.12 11.80
N PRO A 98 0.79 5.00 10.93
CA PRO A 98 0.59 3.86 10.06
C PRO A 98 1.63 3.83 8.93
N THR A 99 1.81 2.65 8.33
CA THR A 99 2.58 2.50 7.09
C THR A 99 1.66 2.66 5.89
N ASP A 100 2.12 3.38 4.89
CA ASP A 100 1.44 3.48 3.61
C ASP A 100 1.65 2.21 2.78
N ALA A 101 0.58 1.47 2.47
CA ALA A 101 0.67 0.29 1.63
C ALA A 101 1.05 0.62 0.17
N HIS A 102 0.82 1.85 -0.27
CA HIS A 102 1.24 2.33 -1.58
C HIS A 102 2.69 2.81 -1.63
N SER A 103 3.43 2.79 -0.52
CA SER A 103 4.88 3.04 -0.54
C SER A 103 5.67 1.90 -1.17
N LYS A 104 5.02 0.77 -1.47
CA LYS A 104 5.57 -0.46 -2.02
C LYS A 104 4.90 -0.83 -3.34
N ILE A 105 5.60 -1.60 -4.18
CA ILE A 105 5.10 -2.11 -5.46
C ILE A 105 4.06 -3.20 -5.20
N ASN A 106 2.92 -3.13 -5.88
CA ASN A 106 1.87 -4.13 -5.73
C ASN A 106 2.19 -5.38 -6.56
N ILE A 107 2.32 -6.53 -5.88
CA ILE A 107 2.63 -7.82 -6.51
C ILE A 107 1.50 -8.34 -7.41
N ASN A 108 0.26 -7.91 -7.16
CA ASN A 108 -0.90 -8.27 -7.98
C ASN A 108 -0.97 -7.54 -9.33
N SER A 109 0.02 -6.67 -9.61
CA SER A 109 0.24 -6.06 -10.92
C SER A 109 1.63 -6.45 -11.43
N PRO A 110 1.88 -7.74 -11.76
CA PRO A 110 3.22 -8.24 -12.01
C PRO A 110 3.75 -7.73 -13.34
N ASN A 111 4.54 -6.66 -13.27
CA ASN A 111 5.33 -6.19 -14.38
C ASN A 111 6.70 -6.89 -14.35
N SER A 112 6.97 -7.77 -15.32
CA SER A 112 8.23 -8.52 -15.38
C SER A 112 9.46 -7.62 -15.37
N GLU A 113 9.43 -6.47 -16.07
CA GLU A 113 10.55 -5.53 -16.11
C GLU A 113 10.83 -4.96 -14.71
N VAL A 114 9.78 -4.71 -13.93
CA VAL A 114 9.90 -4.23 -12.55
C VAL A 114 10.43 -5.33 -11.64
N LEU A 115 9.80 -6.51 -11.67
CA LEU A 115 10.14 -7.60 -10.74
C LEU A 115 11.54 -8.14 -10.94
N LEU A 116 12.01 -8.23 -12.20
CA LEU A 116 13.38 -8.68 -12.51
C LEU A 116 14.47 -7.68 -12.09
N ASN A 117 14.12 -6.44 -11.80
CA ASN A 117 15.07 -5.42 -11.32
C ASN A 117 15.16 -5.35 -9.80
N ILE A 118 14.28 -6.04 -9.06
CA ILE A 118 14.24 -5.97 -7.59
C ILE A 118 15.46 -6.65 -6.97
N GLU A 119 16.01 -6.05 -5.94
CA GLU A 119 17.05 -6.61 -5.07
C GLU A 119 16.46 -6.94 -3.67
N PRO A 120 16.71 -8.12 -3.08
CA PRO A 120 17.49 -9.25 -3.63
C PRO A 120 16.89 -9.80 -4.93
N PHE A 121 17.75 -10.38 -5.78
CA PHE A 121 17.41 -10.80 -7.15
C PHE A 121 16.22 -11.76 -7.19
N MET A 122 15.21 -11.41 -8.00
CA MET A 122 14.09 -12.28 -8.33
C MET A 122 14.32 -12.98 -9.66
N SER A 123 14.28 -14.33 -9.69
CA SER A 123 14.54 -15.11 -10.89
C SER A 123 13.40 -15.01 -11.92
N GLU A 124 13.69 -15.30 -13.19
CA GLU A 124 12.65 -15.38 -14.23
C GLU A 124 11.58 -16.43 -13.90
N SER A 125 11.99 -17.57 -13.30
CA SER A 125 11.05 -18.62 -12.90
C SER A 125 10.15 -18.18 -11.73
N ALA A 126 10.67 -17.43 -10.76
CA ALA A 126 9.86 -16.86 -9.70
C ALA A 126 8.84 -15.84 -10.25
N VAL A 127 9.27 -14.96 -11.17
CA VAL A 127 8.37 -13.99 -11.82
C VAL A 127 7.26 -14.69 -12.62
N ASP A 128 7.59 -15.70 -13.40
CA ASP A 128 6.60 -16.46 -14.18
C ASP A 128 5.66 -17.26 -13.25
N SER A 129 6.18 -17.87 -12.18
CA SER A 129 5.37 -18.56 -11.17
C SER A 129 4.44 -17.61 -10.39
N ILE A 130 4.84 -16.35 -10.14
CA ILE A 130 3.97 -15.33 -9.54
C ILE A 130 2.81 -15.02 -10.48
N LYS A 131 3.04 -14.90 -11.78
CA LYS A 131 1.99 -14.64 -12.76
C LYS A 131 0.99 -15.79 -12.81
N ASP A 132 1.48 -17.04 -12.91
CA ASP A 132 0.64 -18.24 -12.90
C ASP A 132 -0.15 -18.37 -11.58
N TRP A 133 0.42 -17.90 -10.46
CA TRP A 133 -0.27 -17.92 -9.17
C TRP A 133 -1.48 -17.00 -9.11
N ILE A 134 -1.44 -15.84 -9.79
CA ILE A 134 -2.44 -14.78 -9.66
C ILE A 134 -3.39 -14.69 -10.84
N ASP A 135 -3.05 -15.22 -12.02
CA ASP A 135 -3.98 -15.19 -13.15
C ASP A 135 -5.12 -16.22 -12.96
N ALA A 136 -6.12 -16.19 -13.83
CA ALA A 136 -7.35 -16.95 -13.61
C ALA A 136 -7.43 -18.24 -14.44
N ASP A 137 -6.41 -18.50 -15.24
CA ASP A 137 -6.37 -19.70 -16.09
C ASP A 137 -5.31 -20.69 -15.60
N ASP A 138 -5.10 -21.79 -16.34
CA ASP A 138 -4.11 -22.83 -16.04
C ASP A 138 -3.06 -22.92 -17.17
N ASP A 139 -2.88 -21.82 -17.94
CA ASP A 139 -1.93 -21.74 -19.05
C ASP A 139 -0.53 -21.38 -18.54
N LEU A 140 0.36 -22.36 -18.51
CA LEU A 140 1.71 -22.25 -17.96
C LEU A 140 2.56 -21.20 -18.68
N ASN A 141 3.08 -20.21 -17.94
CA ASN A 141 4.14 -19.33 -18.40
C ASN A 141 5.45 -20.13 -18.61
N LEU A 142 6.39 -19.59 -19.38
CA LEU A 142 7.55 -20.34 -19.90
C LEU A 142 8.36 -21.08 -18.82
N GLN A 143 8.57 -20.45 -17.66
CA GLN A 143 9.30 -20.97 -16.52
C GLN A 143 8.45 -21.03 -15.24
N GLY A 144 7.13 -20.87 -15.36
CA GLY A 144 6.21 -20.78 -14.24
C GLY A 144 5.75 -22.12 -13.68
N ALA A 145 4.75 -22.06 -12.80
CA ALA A 145 4.21 -23.22 -12.12
C ALA A 145 2.69 -23.10 -11.94
N GLU A 146 1.98 -24.09 -12.45
CA GLU A 146 0.53 -24.23 -12.39
C GLU A 146 0.09 -25.40 -11.48
N VAL A 147 -1.21 -25.65 -11.40
CA VAL A 147 -1.85 -26.68 -10.57
C VAL A 147 -1.13 -28.04 -10.66
N GLY A 148 -0.64 -28.39 -11.85
CA GLY A 148 0.11 -29.63 -12.08
C GLY A 148 1.39 -29.73 -11.25
N TYR A 149 2.11 -28.65 -11.06
CA TYR A 149 3.30 -28.57 -10.20
C TYR A 149 2.93 -28.69 -8.72
N TYR A 150 2.04 -27.82 -8.23
CA TYR A 150 1.70 -27.74 -6.81
C TYR A 150 1.07 -29.01 -6.25
N GLN A 151 0.31 -29.76 -7.05
CA GLN A 151 -0.26 -31.05 -6.65
C GLN A 151 0.78 -32.16 -6.51
N THR A 152 1.98 -32.06 -7.08
CA THR A 152 3.06 -33.04 -6.94
C THR A 152 3.87 -32.88 -5.66
N LEU A 153 3.71 -31.80 -4.95
CA LEU A 153 4.42 -31.54 -3.69
C LEU A 153 3.97 -32.52 -2.59
N GLU A 154 4.81 -32.73 -1.59
CA GLU A 154 4.53 -33.64 -0.46
C GLU A 154 3.20 -33.32 0.24
N PHE A 155 2.90 -32.02 0.40
CA PHE A 155 1.61 -31.51 0.86
C PHE A 155 0.97 -30.71 -0.27
N GLY A 156 0.43 -31.44 -1.26
CA GLY A 156 -0.11 -30.81 -2.46
C GLY A 156 -1.22 -29.83 -2.18
N TYR A 157 -1.18 -28.68 -2.84
CA TYR A 157 -2.18 -27.62 -2.81
C TYR A 157 -2.47 -27.13 -4.24
N GLN A 158 -3.29 -26.09 -4.37
CA GLN A 158 -3.61 -25.46 -5.65
C GLN A 158 -3.13 -24.03 -5.64
N PRO A 159 -2.67 -23.47 -6.77
CA PRO A 159 -2.43 -22.05 -6.90
C PRO A 159 -3.72 -21.28 -6.62
N ARG A 160 -3.60 -20.00 -6.29
CA ARG A 160 -4.74 -19.17 -5.92
C ARG A 160 -5.64 -18.84 -7.12
N ASN A 161 -5.07 -18.71 -8.31
CA ASN A 161 -5.71 -18.25 -9.56
C ASN A 161 -6.56 -16.97 -9.31
N ALA A 162 -6.02 -16.07 -8.50
CA ALA A 162 -6.63 -14.79 -8.10
C ALA A 162 -5.57 -13.88 -7.43
N PRO A 163 -5.80 -12.57 -7.31
CA PRO A 163 -4.91 -11.67 -6.61
C PRO A 163 -4.57 -12.14 -5.19
N MET A 164 -3.30 -12.07 -4.82
CA MET A 164 -2.83 -12.38 -3.46
C MET A 164 -3.47 -11.45 -2.44
N SER A 165 -3.82 -11.98 -1.27
CA SER A 165 -4.35 -11.19 -0.14
C SER A 165 -3.28 -10.78 0.85
N SER A 166 -2.10 -11.37 0.80
CA SER A 166 -0.97 -11.07 1.67
C SER A 166 0.34 -11.32 0.94
N ILE A 167 1.36 -10.54 1.24
CA ILE A 167 2.72 -10.76 0.71
C ILE A 167 3.29 -12.12 1.16
N ALA A 168 2.86 -12.64 2.30
CA ALA A 168 3.26 -13.97 2.78
C ALA A 168 2.81 -15.12 1.84
N GLU A 169 1.85 -14.90 0.94
CA GLU A 169 1.47 -15.92 -0.05
C GLU A 169 2.58 -16.21 -1.05
N LEU A 170 3.55 -15.31 -1.24
CA LEU A 170 4.73 -15.58 -2.06
C LEU A 170 5.51 -16.81 -1.59
N GLU A 171 5.48 -17.13 -0.29
CA GLU A 171 6.15 -18.30 0.27
C GLU A 171 5.54 -19.64 -0.22
N LEU A 172 4.36 -19.60 -0.84
CA LEU A 172 3.69 -20.75 -1.42
C LEU A 172 3.97 -20.86 -2.94
N VAL A 173 4.57 -19.83 -3.53
CA VAL A 173 4.87 -19.79 -4.96
C VAL A 173 6.16 -20.57 -5.26
N ALA A 174 6.18 -21.28 -6.37
CA ALA A 174 7.36 -22.05 -6.79
C ALA A 174 8.59 -21.14 -6.96
N ASP A 175 9.75 -21.68 -6.62
CA ASP A 175 11.06 -21.02 -6.69
C ASP A 175 11.22 -19.76 -5.82
N ILE A 176 10.40 -19.63 -4.78
CA ILE A 176 10.51 -18.56 -3.78
C ILE A 176 10.78 -19.16 -2.39
N GLU A 177 11.82 -18.69 -1.74
CA GLU A 177 12.15 -19.06 -0.37
C GLU A 177 11.58 -18.06 0.63
N GLN A 178 11.28 -18.52 1.85
CA GLN A 178 10.73 -17.68 2.92
C GLN A 178 11.67 -16.52 3.27
N ALA A 179 12.98 -16.74 3.23
CA ALA A 179 13.99 -15.72 3.49
C ALA A 179 13.97 -14.59 2.44
N ASP A 180 13.65 -14.90 1.17
CA ASP A 180 13.55 -13.90 0.10
C ASP A 180 12.38 -12.94 0.35
N VAL A 181 11.31 -13.44 0.97
CA VAL A 181 10.11 -12.65 1.26
C VAL A 181 10.29 -11.83 2.52
N ARG A 182 10.76 -12.45 3.60
CA ARG A 182 10.74 -11.87 4.96
C ARG A 182 12.03 -11.16 5.35
N GLY A 183 13.18 -11.63 4.86
CA GLY A 183 14.45 -11.19 5.42
C GLY A 183 14.50 -11.49 6.91
N GLU A 184 14.77 -10.48 7.75
CA GLU A 184 14.79 -10.56 9.21
C GLU A 184 13.40 -10.29 9.84
N ASP A 185 12.47 -9.59 9.15
CA ASP A 185 11.08 -9.33 9.61
C ASP A 185 10.24 -10.61 9.56
N TRP A 186 10.53 -11.52 10.50
CA TRP A 186 9.96 -12.86 10.50
C TRP A 186 8.45 -12.88 10.68
N ASN A 187 7.92 -11.92 11.39
CA ASN A 187 6.50 -11.83 11.66
C ASN A 187 5.75 -10.85 10.72
N LEU A 188 6.45 -10.20 9.79
CA LEU A 188 5.93 -9.23 8.81
C LEU A 188 5.16 -8.09 9.49
N ASN A 189 5.65 -7.61 10.64
CA ASN A 189 5.02 -6.50 11.36
C ASN A 189 5.62 -5.14 11.03
N GLY A 190 6.76 -5.10 10.34
CA GLY A 190 7.49 -3.90 9.98
C GLY A 190 8.09 -3.17 11.18
N VAL A 191 8.43 -3.90 12.25
CA VAL A 191 9.06 -3.36 13.45
C VAL A 191 10.21 -4.26 13.85
N LEU A 192 11.37 -3.70 14.15
CA LEU A 192 12.53 -4.47 14.63
C LEU A 192 12.26 -5.00 16.04
N ASP A 193 11.95 -6.28 16.13
CA ASP A 193 11.73 -6.96 17.40
C ASP A 193 13.07 -7.49 17.98
N PRO A 194 13.18 -7.72 19.32
CA PRO A 194 14.45 -8.13 19.93
C PRO A 194 15.02 -9.45 19.40
N ASN A 195 14.21 -10.34 18.85
CA ASN A 195 14.64 -11.59 18.23
C ASN A 195 15.06 -11.44 16.75
N GLU A 196 14.94 -10.24 16.21
CA GLU A 196 15.32 -9.86 14.85
C GLU A 196 16.57 -8.95 14.84
N ASP A 197 17.23 -8.80 16.01
CA ASP A 197 18.47 -8.04 16.23
C ASP A 197 19.32 -8.66 17.33
N ASP A 198 19.37 -10.00 17.39
CA ASP A 198 20.15 -10.73 18.39
C ASP A 198 21.19 -11.71 17.80
N GLY A 199 21.37 -11.70 16.48
CA GLY A 199 22.27 -12.55 15.74
C GLY A 199 21.78 -14.00 15.71
N ASP A 200 22.63 -14.93 16.14
CA ASP A 200 22.30 -16.36 16.20
C ASP A 200 21.69 -16.81 17.55
N LEU A 201 21.27 -15.88 18.43
CA LEU A 201 20.78 -16.23 19.76
C LEU A 201 19.36 -16.78 19.74
N SER A 202 18.53 -16.32 18.82
CA SER A 202 17.18 -16.84 18.60
C SER A 202 16.88 -17.02 17.11
N TRP A 203 15.68 -17.45 16.79
CA TRP A 203 15.20 -17.58 15.41
C TRP A 203 14.31 -16.38 15.04
N PRO A 204 14.44 -15.80 13.83
CA PRO A 204 15.38 -16.14 12.75
C PRO A 204 16.82 -15.67 13.06
N PRO A 205 17.85 -16.25 12.40
CA PRO A 205 19.17 -15.68 12.45
C PRO A 205 19.19 -14.33 11.72
N ASP A 206 19.85 -13.35 12.32
CA ASP A 206 19.98 -11.98 11.81
C ASP A 206 21.44 -11.51 11.88
N ASN A 207 21.71 -10.29 11.43
CA ASN A 207 23.07 -9.76 11.42
C ASN A 207 23.42 -8.90 12.67
N ALA A 208 22.46 -8.63 13.57
CA ALA A 208 22.58 -7.83 14.79
C ALA A 208 23.16 -6.42 14.55
N ASP A 209 22.79 -5.76 13.47
CA ASP A 209 23.28 -4.41 13.13
C ASP A 209 22.31 -3.27 13.50
N GLY A 210 21.16 -3.59 14.08
CA GLY A 210 20.14 -2.64 14.52
C GLY A 210 19.29 -2.09 13.36
N VAL A 211 19.31 -2.77 12.21
CA VAL A 211 18.51 -2.43 11.02
C VAL A 211 17.61 -3.61 10.70
N LEU A 212 16.35 -3.38 10.38
CA LEU A 212 15.44 -4.42 9.96
C LEU A 212 15.55 -4.65 8.45
N ASP A 213 16.19 -5.73 8.04
CA ASP A 213 16.29 -6.15 6.66
C ASP A 213 15.03 -6.91 6.24
N GLN A 214 14.12 -6.24 5.53
CA GLN A 214 12.80 -6.79 5.18
C GLN A 214 12.77 -7.57 3.85
N ALA A 215 13.88 -7.69 3.14
CA ALA A 215 13.96 -8.31 1.81
C ALA A 215 12.79 -7.86 0.90
N TRP A 216 12.10 -8.77 0.20
CA TRP A 216 10.99 -8.38 -0.70
C TRP A 216 9.78 -7.79 0.04
N SER A 217 9.54 -8.13 1.29
CA SER A 217 8.44 -7.53 2.06
C SER A 217 8.64 -6.03 2.33
N GLY A 218 9.89 -5.55 2.25
CA GLY A 218 10.22 -4.13 2.29
C GLY A 218 9.86 -3.37 1.01
N ILE A 219 9.78 -4.05 -0.13
CA ILE A 219 9.63 -3.47 -1.47
C ILE A 219 8.25 -3.76 -2.07
N LEU A 220 7.70 -4.95 -1.77
CA LEU A 220 6.45 -5.46 -2.35
C LEU A 220 5.30 -5.41 -1.33
N THR A 221 4.09 -5.29 -1.85
CA THR A 221 2.84 -5.40 -1.09
C THR A 221 1.77 -6.13 -1.89
N ALA A 222 0.85 -6.79 -1.22
CA ALA A 222 -0.39 -7.28 -1.80
C ALA A 222 -1.61 -6.42 -1.38
N ALA A 223 -1.43 -5.47 -0.46
CA ALA A 223 -2.51 -4.78 0.23
C ALA A 223 -3.01 -3.51 -0.49
N SER A 224 -2.14 -2.83 -1.28
CA SER A 224 -2.54 -1.57 -1.92
C SER A 224 -3.62 -1.80 -3.00
N VAL A 225 -4.58 -0.89 -3.06
CA VAL A 225 -5.74 -0.97 -3.97
C VAL A 225 -5.92 0.36 -4.69
N ASP A 226 -6.05 0.33 -6.02
CA ASP A 226 -6.41 1.49 -6.84
C ASP A 226 -7.94 1.63 -6.98
N GLY A 227 -8.37 2.79 -7.47
CA GLY A 227 -9.79 3.11 -7.60
C GLY A 227 -10.33 3.86 -6.37
N GLY A 228 -11.63 4.10 -6.39
CA GLY A 228 -12.29 4.87 -5.35
C GLY A 228 -12.57 6.31 -5.78
N LEU A 229 -12.24 7.26 -4.93
CA LEU A 229 -12.57 8.67 -5.13
C LEU A 229 -11.49 9.40 -5.92
N ALA A 230 -11.89 10.39 -6.70
CA ALA A 230 -10.99 11.37 -7.31
C ALA A 230 -10.29 12.23 -6.26
N ALA A 231 -9.34 13.05 -6.67
CA ALA A 231 -8.61 13.93 -5.75
C ALA A 231 -9.52 14.89 -4.98
N SER A 232 -10.68 15.25 -5.56
CA SER A 232 -11.73 16.06 -4.92
C SER A 232 -12.56 15.33 -3.86
N GLY A 233 -12.42 14.01 -3.72
CA GLY A 233 -13.31 13.19 -2.89
C GLY A 233 -14.61 12.78 -3.59
N GLU A 234 -14.84 13.22 -4.81
CA GLU A 234 -15.99 12.82 -5.61
C GLU A 234 -15.70 11.55 -6.43
N LYS A 235 -16.76 10.97 -7.02
CA LYS A 235 -16.58 9.88 -7.97
C LYS A 235 -15.81 10.37 -9.20
N PRO A 236 -14.78 9.64 -9.68
CA PRO A 236 -14.07 10.01 -10.89
C PRO A 236 -14.99 10.10 -12.12
N LEU A 237 -14.70 11.05 -13.00
CA LEU A 237 -15.39 11.19 -14.26
C LEU A 237 -14.82 10.17 -15.27
N ASP A 238 -15.67 9.28 -15.75
CA ASP A 238 -15.28 8.29 -16.77
C ASP A 238 -15.28 8.94 -18.16
N LEU A 239 -14.11 9.11 -18.76
CA LEU A 239 -13.93 9.73 -20.06
C LEU A 239 -14.59 8.95 -21.21
N LYS A 240 -14.84 7.65 -21.05
CA LYS A 240 -15.54 6.85 -22.07
C LYS A 240 -17.03 7.18 -22.16
N THR A 241 -17.60 7.74 -21.11
CA THR A 241 -19.04 8.05 -21.01
C THR A 241 -19.31 9.53 -20.76
N ALA A 242 -18.29 10.33 -20.49
CA ALA A 242 -18.41 11.75 -20.19
C ALA A 242 -18.93 12.56 -21.38
N ALA A 243 -19.83 13.50 -21.11
CA ALA A 243 -20.23 14.51 -22.09
C ALA A 243 -19.27 15.73 -22.04
N GLU A 244 -19.26 16.53 -23.14
CA GLU A 244 -18.48 17.77 -23.22
C GLU A 244 -18.77 18.72 -22.03
N GLY A 245 -20.04 18.80 -21.59
CA GLY A 245 -20.47 19.63 -20.47
C GLY A 245 -19.87 19.20 -19.12
N ASP A 246 -19.68 17.91 -18.91
CA ASP A 246 -19.08 17.38 -17.69
C ASP A 246 -17.61 17.80 -17.60
N LEU A 247 -16.87 17.72 -18.70
CA LEU A 247 -15.48 18.15 -18.80
C LEU A 247 -15.33 19.65 -18.60
N THR A 248 -16.21 20.46 -19.21
CA THR A 248 -16.15 21.93 -19.04
C THR A 248 -16.41 22.33 -17.60
N SER A 249 -17.32 21.66 -16.89
CA SER A 249 -17.68 21.98 -15.50
C SER A 249 -16.63 21.48 -14.51
N ARG A 250 -16.08 20.27 -14.69
CA ARG A 250 -15.19 19.64 -13.73
C ARG A 250 -13.71 19.99 -13.94
N ILE A 251 -13.27 20.08 -15.19
CA ILE A 251 -11.88 20.31 -15.56
C ILE A 251 -11.62 21.78 -15.92
N GLY A 252 -12.65 22.55 -16.22
CA GLY A 252 -12.51 23.96 -16.65
C GLY A 252 -11.92 24.11 -18.06
N VAL A 253 -12.08 23.09 -18.91
CA VAL A 253 -11.67 23.15 -20.32
C VAL A 253 -12.70 23.88 -21.16
N SER A 254 -12.28 24.48 -22.29
CA SER A 254 -13.21 25.08 -23.25
C SER A 254 -14.04 24.01 -23.96
N SER A 255 -15.19 24.40 -24.55
CA SER A 255 -16.02 23.46 -25.32
C SER A 255 -15.26 22.81 -26.47
N ASP A 256 -14.37 23.55 -27.15
CA ASP A 256 -13.54 23.00 -28.21
C ASP A 256 -12.52 21.97 -27.70
N GLN A 257 -11.92 22.23 -26.54
CA GLN A 257 -11.01 21.27 -25.88
C GLN A 257 -11.77 20.02 -25.42
N ALA A 258 -12.93 20.20 -24.75
CA ALA A 258 -13.80 19.11 -24.31
C ALA A 258 -14.21 18.21 -25.47
N LYS A 259 -14.62 18.82 -26.58
CA LYS A 259 -14.97 18.08 -27.79
C LYS A 259 -13.82 17.23 -28.32
N VAL A 260 -12.59 17.75 -28.36
CA VAL A 260 -11.42 16.99 -28.82
C VAL A 260 -11.15 15.80 -27.90
N ILE A 261 -11.28 15.98 -26.57
CA ILE A 261 -11.09 14.90 -25.59
C ILE A 261 -12.11 13.78 -25.83
N VAL A 262 -13.40 14.14 -25.92
CA VAL A 262 -14.50 13.18 -26.15
C VAL A 262 -14.34 12.47 -27.50
N ASP A 263 -14.08 13.21 -28.58
CA ASP A 263 -13.91 12.64 -29.93
C ASP A 263 -12.68 11.69 -29.97
N TYR A 264 -11.59 12.03 -29.30
CA TYR A 264 -10.39 11.18 -29.22
C TYR A 264 -10.68 9.87 -28.49
N VAL A 265 -11.27 9.94 -27.29
CA VAL A 265 -11.62 8.75 -26.50
C VAL A 265 -12.60 7.84 -27.24
N ALA A 266 -13.61 8.42 -27.90
CA ALA A 266 -14.59 7.66 -28.65
C ALA A 266 -14.02 7.02 -29.93
N SER A 267 -12.94 7.56 -30.50
CA SER A 267 -12.35 7.08 -31.75
C SER A 267 -11.22 6.07 -31.60
N SER A 268 -10.78 5.80 -30.37
CA SER A 268 -9.60 4.96 -30.10
C SER A 268 -9.88 3.97 -28.96
N ASP A 269 -9.95 2.70 -29.27
CA ASP A 269 -10.07 1.63 -28.27
C ASP A 269 -8.82 1.52 -27.37
N THR A 270 -7.70 2.09 -27.80
CA THR A 270 -6.42 2.11 -27.08
C THR A 270 -6.12 3.46 -26.43
N ALA A 271 -7.12 4.35 -26.32
CA ALA A 271 -6.94 5.62 -25.62
C ALA A 271 -6.59 5.40 -24.15
N ALA A 272 -5.55 6.08 -23.68
CA ALA A 272 -5.06 6.01 -22.30
C ALA A 272 -4.86 7.40 -21.70
N MET A 273 -4.94 7.51 -20.36
CA MET A 273 -4.72 8.78 -19.66
C MET A 273 -3.34 9.39 -19.99
N GLY A 274 -2.31 8.56 -20.12
CA GLY A 274 -0.97 8.98 -20.51
C GLY A 274 -0.87 9.69 -21.88
N ASP A 275 -1.85 9.51 -22.76
CA ASP A 275 -1.86 10.20 -24.05
C ASP A 275 -2.06 11.72 -23.90
N PHE A 276 -2.85 12.15 -22.91
CA PHE A 276 -3.05 13.56 -22.59
C PHE A 276 -1.84 14.21 -21.95
N ILE A 277 -1.00 13.42 -21.29
CA ILE A 277 0.31 13.88 -20.76
C ILE A 277 1.29 14.04 -21.90
N ARG A 278 1.36 13.05 -22.82
CA ARG A 278 2.38 12.95 -23.87
C ARG A 278 2.13 13.88 -25.04
N ARG A 279 0.87 14.12 -25.41
CA ARG A 279 0.45 14.83 -26.62
C ARG A 279 -0.40 16.06 -26.29
N ASP A 280 -0.31 17.08 -27.13
CA ASP A 280 -1.26 18.18 -27.08
C ASP A 280 -2.60 17.83 -27.78
N LEU A 281 -3.66 18.58 -27.47
CA LEU A 281 -5.00 18.35 -28.03
C LEU A 281 -5.04 18.49 -29.54
N GLN A 282 -4.15 19.33 -30.14
CA GLN A 282 -4.08 19.48 -31.59
C GLN A 282 -3.54 18.20 -32.26
N GLN A 283 -2.60 17.52 -31.63
CA GLN A 283 -2.06 16.23 -32.10
C GLN A 283 -3.12 15.12 -31.98
N LEU A 284 -3.84 15.06 -30.85
CA LEU A 284 -4.93 14.10 -30.63
C LEU A 284 -6.05 14.30 -31.66
N ARG A 285 -6.47 15.55 -31.93
CA ARG A 285 -7.44 15.86 -32.96
C ARG A 285 -6.99 15.40 -34.34
N THR A 286 -5.75 15.64 -34.70
CA THR A 286 -5.21 15.24 -36.02
C THR A 286 -5.23 13.71 -36.16
N GLN A 287 -4.88 12.99 -35.12
CA GLN A 287 -4.95 11.51 -35.08
C GLN A 287 -6.39 11.01 -35.27
N THR A 288 -7.36 11.59 -34.57
CA THR A 288 -8.76 11.25 -34.66
C THR A 288 -9.28 11.44 -36.08
N GLN A 289 -8.97 12.55 -36.73
CA GLN A 289 -9.36 12.84 -38.11
C GLN A 289 -8.77 11.87 -39.11
N GLN A 290 -7.50 11.50 -38.93
CA GLN A 290 -6.83 10.51 -39.78
C GLN A 290 -7.46 9.13 -39.66
N SER A 291 -7.80 8.68 -38.44
CA SER A 291 -8.46 7.39 -38.22
C SER A 291 -9.90 7.36 -38.82
N GLN A 292 -10.59 8.51 -38.90
CA GLN A 292 -11.90 8.63 -39.49
C GLN A 292 -11.88 8.86 -41.04
N GLY A 293 -10.69 8.86 -41.66
CA GLY A 293 -10.56 9.04 -43.11
C GLY A 293 -10.86 10.45 -43.59
N GLN A 294 -10.97 11.43 -42.72
CA GLN A 294 -11.17 12.83 -43.08
C GLN A 294 -9.82 13.47 -43.49
N GLN A 295 -9.64 13.70 -44.78
CA GLN A 295 -8.55 14.55 -45.26
C GLN A 295 -8.85 16.00 -44.86
N GLY A 296 -8.07 16.55 -43.93
CA GLY A 296 -8.20 17.94 -43.46
C GLY A 296 -7.94 18.95 -44.55
N GLY A 297 -9.01 19.38 -45.24
CA GLY A 297 -8.99 20.31 -46.38
C GLY A 297 -9.61 21.68 -46.06
N GLY A 298 -9.70 22.12 -44.82
CA GLY A 298 -10.21 23.44 -44.44
C GLY A 298 -9.31 24.13 -43.40
N ALA A 299 -9.32 25.48 -43.39
CA ALA A 299 -8.68 26.25 -42.33
C ALA A 299 -9.32 25.92 -40.97
N GLN A 300 -8.75 24.96 -40.26
CA GLN A 300 -9.26 24.56 -38.94
C GLN A 300 -8.69 25.53 -37.88
N THR A 301 -9.58 26.01 -37.01
CA THR A 301 -9.18 26.78 -35.82
C THR A 301 -8.21 25.95 -35.01
N ARG A 302 -7.08 26.50 -34.62
CA ARG A 302 -6.09 25.84 -33.73
C ARG A 302 -6.75 25.64 -32.39
N ILE A 303 -6.59 24.44 -31.84
CA ILE A 303 -7.03 24.13 -30.47
C ILE A 303 -5.86 24.45 -29.53
N ASP A 304 -6.15 25.20 -28.47
CA ASP A 304 -5.20 25.47 -27.43
C ASP A 304 -4.88 24.20 -26.64
N ALA A 305 -3.59 24.00 -26.30
CA ALA A 305 -3.18 22.89 -25.42
C ALA A 305 -3.82 23.05 -24.04
N LEU A 306 -3.95 21.94 -23.32
CA LEU A 306 -4.30 22.00 -21.89
C LEU A 306 -3.18 22.78 -21.17
N ASN A 307 -3.57 23.73 -20.34
CA ASN A 307 -2.64 24.32 -19.38
C ASN A 307 -2.34 23.33 -18.27
N THR A 308 -1.36 23.63 -17.40
CA THR A 308 -0.92 22.71 -16.34
C THR A 308 -2.06 22.37 -15.38
N ASP A 309 -2.89 23.34 -14.99
CA ASP A 309 -4.00 23.12 -14.04
C ASP A 309 -5.09 22.24 -14.66
N GLN A 310 -5.42 22.47 -15.94
CA GLN A 310 -6.36 21.63 -16.66
C GLN A 310 -5.85 20.20 -16.82
N LEU A 311 -4.53 20.03 -17.08
CA LEU A 311 -3.93 18.71 -17.17
C LEU A 311 -3.93 17.99 -15.82
N LYS A 312 -3.60 18.69 -14.73
CA LYS A 312 -3.72 18.14 -13.37
C LYS A 312 -5.13 17.67 -13.07
N LEU A 313 -6.13 18.54 -13.28
CA LEU A 313 -7.53 18.17 -13.06
C LEU A 313 -7.97 17.01 -13.95
N LEU A 314 -7.53 16.94 -15.20
CA LEU A 314 -7.87 15.82 -16.08
C LEU A 314 -7.31 14.49 -15.56
N ILE A 315 -6.08 14.48 -15.08
CA ILE A 315 -5.43 13.26 -14.54
C ILE A 315 -5.99 12.89 -13.17
N ASP A 316 -6.27 13.86 -12.31
CA ASP A 316 -6.65 13.64 -10.91
C ASP A 316 -8.15 13.40 -10.71
N GLU A 317 -9.00 13.90 -11.64
CA GLU A 317 -10.46 13.85 -11.54
C GLU A 317 -11.12 12.87 -12.52
N CYS A 318 -10.36 12.33 -13.50
CA CYS A 318 -10.92 11.48 -14.55
C CYS A 318 -10.25 10.10 -14.56
N VAL A 319 -10.99 9.13 -15.12
CA VAL A 319 -10.51 7.77 -15.39
C VAL A 319 -10.84 7.35 -16.81
N MET A 320 -10.08 6.40 -17.35
CA MET A 320 -10.32 5.81 -18.66
C MET A 320 -11.13 4.51 -18.54
N GLY A 321 -12.42 4.65 -18.31
CA GLY A 321 -13.33 3.55 -17.98
C GLY A 321 -13.58 3.45 -16.48
N ALA A 322 -14.84 3.48 -16.07
CA ALA A 322 -15.20 3.31 -14.67
C ALA A 322 -14.78 1.92 -14.17
N PRO A 323 -14.25 1.80 -12.95
CA PRO A 323 -13.95 0.50 -12.36
C PRO A 323 -15.18 -0.40 -12.34
N GLU A 324 -15.01 -1.66 -12.70
CA GLU A 324 -16.08 -2.65 -12.65
C GLU A 324 -16.46 -2.94 -11.20
N ALA A 325 -17.77 -3.04 -10.92
CA ALA A 325 -18.24 -3.30 -9.58
C ALA A 325 -17.77 -4.68 -9.08
N GLY A 326 -17.11 -4.71 -7.94
CA GLY A 326 -16.58 -5.93 -7.32
C GLY A 326 -15.21 -6.39 -7.82
N VAL A 327 -14.60 -5.67 -8.76
CA VAL A 327 -13.21 -5.90 -9.18
C VAL A 327 -12.29 -5.03 -8.34
N VAL A 328 -11.30 -5.66 -7.72
CA VAL A 328 -10.23 -4.97 -6.98
C VAL A 328 -9.07 -4.73 -7.95
N TYR A 329 -8.71 -3.48 -8.13
CA TYR A 329 -7.55 -3.10 -8.95
C TYR A 329 -6.32 -2.95 -8.07
N PRO A 330 -5.17 -3.51 -8.48
CA PRO A 330 -3.92 -3.34 -7.73
C PRO A 330 -3.55 -1.86 -7.59
N GLY A 331 -3.07 -1.48 -6.41
CA GLY A 331 -2.69 -0.09 -6.11
C GLY A 331 -1.41 0.31 -6.84
N LYS A 332 -1.33 1.60 -7.17
CA LYS A 332 -0.13 2.23 -7.75
C LYS A 332 0.86 2.62 -6.67
N LEU A 333 2.12 2.81 -7.03
CA LEU A 333 3.18 3.26 -6.14
C LEU A 333 3.02 4.76 -5.82
N ASN A 334 2.97 5.13 -4.55
CA ASN A 334 2.87 6.53 -4.13
C ASN A 334 4.26 7.18 -4.10
N VAL A 335 4.49 8.10 -5.02
CA VAL A 335 5.76 8.83 -5.14
C VAL A 335 6.09 9.69 -3.91
N ASN A 336 5.09 10.06 -3.11
CA ASN A 336 5.27 10.85 -1.90
C ASN A 336 5.81 10.03 -0.71
N THR A 337 5.62 8.72 -0.69
CA THR A 337 5.91 7.87 0.48
C THR A 337 6.90 6.74 0.21
N CYS A 338 7.09 6.37 -1.06
CA CYS A 338 8.01 5.29 -1.44
C CYS A 338 9.48 5.67 -1.23
N ALA A 339 10.34 4.66 -1.08
CA ALA A 339 11.79 4.81 -1.04
C ALA A 339 12.38 5.12 -2.43
N ALA A 340 13.58 5.69 -2.49
CA ALA A 340 14.27 5.98 -3.74
C ALA A 340 14.50 4.70 -4.56
N GLU A 341 14.99 3.66 -3.89
CA GLU A 341 15.26 2.35 -4.47
C GLU A 341 14.02 1.75 -5.13
N THR A 342 12.84 1.93 -4.52
CA THR A 342 11.57 1.44 -5.09
C THR A 342 11.22 2.14 -6.39
N ILE A 343 11.54 3.42 -6.51
CA ILE A 343 11.34 4.19 -7.76
C ILE A 343 12.29 3.71 -8.85
N GLU A 344 13.52 3.35 -8.51
CA GLU A 344 14.53 2.89 -9.47
C GLU A 344 14.13 1.61 -10.21
N TYR A 345 13.30 0.75 -9.59
CA TYR A 345 12.79 -0.46 -10.23
C TYR A 345 11.76 -0.21 -11.33
N LEU A 346 11.22 1.01 -11.42
CA LEU A 346 10.19 1.34 -12.42
C LEU A 346 10.78 1.49 -13.84
N PRO A 347 10.00 1.16 -14.90
CA PRO A 347 10.47 1.24 -16.28
C PRO A 347 11.00 2.62 -16.66
N GLY A 348 12.21 2.65 -17.23
CA GLY A 348 12.87 3.87 -17.72
C GLY A 348 13.32 4.83 -16.62
N MET A 349 13.33 4.41 -15.35
CA MET A 349 13.93 5.18 -14.26
C MET A 349 15.45 4.96 -14.23
N THR A 350 16.15 5.98 -13.77
CA THR A 350 17.58 5.92 -13.47
C THR A 350 17.81 6.38 -12.03
N PRO A 351 18.89 5.96 -11.35
CA PRO A 351 19.20 6.42 -10.00
C PRO A 351 19.17 7.94 -9.86
N GLU A 352 19.72 8.66 -10.85
CA GLU A 352 19.78 10.13 -10.85
C GLU A 352 18.36 10.76 -10.92
N LEU A 353 17.44 10.15 -11.68
CA LEU A 353 16.07 10.63 -11.78
C LEU A 353 15.26 10.30 -10.50
N ALA A 354 15.47 9.13 -9.92
CA ALA A 354 14.90 8.75 -8.64
C ALA A 354 15.34 9.71 -7.53
N ASP A 355 16.65 9.96 -7.42
CA ASP A 355 17.22 10.94 -6.49
C ASP A 355 16.66 12.35 -6.70
N ALA A 356 16.49 12.78 -7.96
CA ALA A 356 15.90 14.08 -8.27
C ALA A 356 14.44 14.17 -7.82
N ILE A 357 13.64 13.10 -7.97
CA ILE A 357 12.27 13.04 -7.44
C ILE A 357 12.26 13.15 -5.91
N ILE A 358 13.13 12.40 -5.23
CA ILE A 358 13.24 12.45 -3.77
C ILE A 358 13.68 13.83 -3.27
N ALA A 359 14.64 14.45 -3.95
CA ALA A 359 15.11 15.78 -3.61
C ALA A 359 14.01 16.84 -3.80
N GLU A 360 13.25 16.78 -4.89
CA GLU A 360 12.13 17.69 -5.14
C GLU A 360 11.01 17.47 -4.11
N ARG A 361 10.67 16.19 -3.80
CA ARG A 361 9.73 15.82 -2.75
C ARG A 361 10.12 16.43 -1.40
N ALA A 362 11.40 16.32 -1.01
CA ALA A 362 11.89 16.87 0.26
C ALA A 362 11.78 18.41 0.34
N GLY A 363 11.72 19.09 -0.79
CA GLY A 363 11.52 20.54 -0.87
C GLY A 363 10.04 20.97 -0.77
N LYS A 364 9.10 20.04 -0.89
CA LYS A 364 7.64 20.31 -0.88
C LYS A 364 7.03 19.88 0.45
N SER A 365 6.63 20.82 1.30
CA SER A 365 5.96 20.53 2.59
C SER A 365 4.66 19.73 2.44
N ASP A 366 3.97 19.93 1.34
CA ASP A 366 2.65 19.34 1.05
C ASP A 366 2.74 18.14 0.08
N GLY A 367 3.96 17.75 -0.30
CA GLY A 367 4.24 16.71 -1.27
C GLY A 367 3.87 17.08 -2.72
N PHE A 368 3.91 16.09 -3.60
CA PHE A 368 3.31 16.21 -4.93
C PHE A 368 1.80 16.06 -4.81
N THR A 369 1.04 17.04 -5.28
CA THR A 369 -0.43 17.03 -5.20
C THR A 369 -1.09 16.37 -6.40
N SER A 370 -0.36 16.31 -7.52
CA SER A 370 -0.70 15.62 -8.77
C SER A 370 0.53 14.92 -9.33
N ILE A 371 0.36 13.79 -10.01
CA ILE A 371 1.48 13.15 -10.73
C ILE A 371 2.06 14.06 -11.84
N VAL A 372 1.28 15.02 -12.35
CA VAL A 372 1.73 16.04 -13.30
C VAL A 372 2.82 16.94 -12.72
N ASP A 373 2.88 17.11 -11.38
CA ASP A 373 3.93 17.87 -10.70
C ASP A 373 5.34 17.29 -10.94
N LEU A 374 5.44 16.01 -11.26
CA LEU A 374 6.71 15.37 -11.61
C LEU A 374 7.35 15.97 -12.86
N LEU A 375 6.62 16.70 -13.71
CA LEU A 375 7.19 17.45 -14.83
C LEU A 375 8.09 18.61 -14.38
N GLU A 376 8.03 19.02 -13.13
CA GLU A 376 8.91 20.04 -12.52
C GLU A 376 10.27 19.43 -12.12
N VAL A 377 10.35 18.10 -11.98
CA VAL A 377 11.58 17.40 -11.61
C VAL A 377 12.60 17.45 -12.75
N PRO A 378 13.84 17.88 -12.48
CA PRO A 378 14.90 17.89 -13.49
C PRO A 378 15.14 16.51 -14.10
N GLY A 379 15.05 16.40 -15.41
CA GLY A 379 15.22 15.14 -16.14
C GLY A 379 13.92 14.41 -16.46
N MET A 380 12.80 14.71 -15.82
CA MET A 380 11.51 14.12 -16.13
C MET A 380 10.96 14.65 -17.46
N THR A 381 10.58 13.77 -18.35
CA THR A 381 9.96 14.12 -19.64
C THR A 381 8.48 13.73 -19.67
N ARG A 382 7.68 14.44 -20.48
CA ARG A 382 6.27 14.07 -20.70
C ARG A 382 6.10 12.62 -21.18
N ARG A 383 7.05 12.10 -21.96
CA ARG A 383 7.01 10.72 -22.45
C ARG A 383 7.20 9.72 -21.31
N GLN A 384 8.17 9.95 -20.43
CA GLN A 384 8.42 9.10 -19.25
C GLN A 384 7.23 9.16 -18.30
N LEU A 385 6.74 10.37 -17.97
CA LEU A 385 5.57 10.50 -17.09
C LEU A 385 4.34 9.78 -17.64
N ALA A 386 4.12 9.85 -18.96
CA ALA A 386 3.01 9.13 -19.58
C ALA A 386 3.13 7.59 -19.46
N GLN A 387 4.35 7.05 -19.46
CA GLN A 387 4.60 5.61 -19.23
C GLN A 387 4.40 5.22 -17.76
N LEU A 388 4.70 6.13 -16.85
CA LEU A 388 4.60 5.92 -15.40
C LEU A 388 3.19 6.22 -14.84
N ASN A 389 2.29 6.84 -15.62
CA ASN A 389 0.95 7.24 -15.16
C ASN A 389 0.13 6.09 -14.59
N ASP A 390 0.28 4.90 -15.14
CA ASP A 390 -0.46 3.72 -14.68
C ASP A 390 0.24 2.98 -13.52
N LEU A 391 1.47 3.38 -13.17
CA LEU A 391 2.28 2.80 -12.10
C LEU A 391 2.39 3.71 -10.88
N LEU A 392 2.22 5.03 -11.02
CA LEU A 392 2.41 6.03 -9.97
C LEU A 392 1.10 6.67 -9.53
N CYS A 393 1.04 7.01 -8.25
CA CYS A 393 0.04 7.89 -7.65
C CYS A 393 0.69 8.87 -6.67
N VAL A 394 -0.07 9.83 -6.18
CA VAL A 394 0.37 10.82 -5.18
C VAL A 394 -0.42 10.73 -3.88
N ARG A 395 -1.44 9.88 -3.83
CA ARG A 395 -2.29 9.67 -2.65
C ARG A 395 -2.55 8.19 -2.47
N SER A 396 -2.65 7.78 -1.22
CA SER A 396 -2.81 6.38 -0.84
C SER A 396 -4.22 6.06 -0.38
N ASN A 397 -4.68 4.87 -0.73
CA ASN A 397 -5.99 4.36 -0.36
C ASN A 397 -5.93 3.34 0.78
N VAL A 398 -4.79 2.69 0.98
CA VAL A 398 -4.64 1.64 1.98
C VAL A 398 -3.48 1.93 2.90
N PHE A 399 -3.72 1.77 4.21
CA PHE A 399 -2.72 1.96 5.26
C PHE A 399 -2.68 0.75 6.17
N THR A 400 -1.48 0.29 6.51
CA THR A 400 -1.27 -0.76 7.52
C THR A 400 -1.02 -0.10 8.87
N VAL A 401 -1.84 -0.43 9.85
CA VAL A 401 -1.77 0.09 11.22
C VAL A 401 -1.28 -1.02 12.13
N THR A 402 -0.09 -0.86 12.72
CA THR A 402 0.43 -1.72 13.77
C THR A 402 0.30 -1.00 15.09
N SER A 403 -0.74 -1.34 15.87
CA SER A 403 -1.04 -0.71 17.15
C SER A 403 -0.61 -1.62 18.30
N ARG A 404 0.37 -1.19 19.10
CA ARG A 404 0.82 -1.86 20.33
C ARG A 404 0.17 -1.22 21.54
N GLY A 405 -0.66 -1.99 22.23
CA GLY A 405 -1.25 -1.60 23.52
C GLY A 405 -0.43 -2.17 24.67
N ARG A 406 -0.17 -1.38 25.70
CA ARG A 406 0.66 -1.74 26.85
C ARG A 406 -0.07 -1.45 28.15
N ASP A 407 -0.16 -2.44 29.03
CA ASP A 407 -0.63 -2.21 30.41
C ASP A 407 0.41 -1.45 31.22
N ASP A 408 0.04 -0.29 31.76
CA ASP A 408 0.98 0.62 32.43
C ASP A 408 1.59 0.03 33.73
N LYS A 409 0.94 -0.99 34.32
CA LYS A 409 1.39 -1.59 35.59
C LYS A 409 2.34 -2.77 35.40
N THR A 410 2.05 -3.60 34.41
CA THR A 410 2.79 -4.86 34.19
C THR A 410 3.78 -4.75 33.05
N GLY A 411 3.56 -3.80 32.12
CA GLY A 411 4.32 -3.67 30.89
C GLY A 411 3.96 -4.73 29.85
N LEU A 412 2.91 -5.54 30.09
CA LEU A 412 2.43 -6.54 29.12
C LEU A 412 1.90 -5.83 27.88
N GLU A 413 2.30 -6.30 26.71
CA GLU A 413 1.91 -5.74 25.43
C GLU A 413 1.01 -6.70 24.63
N VAL A 414 0.15 -6.13 23.82
CA VAL A 414 -0.67 -6.79 22.81
C VAL A 414 -0.60 -5.96 21.55
N GLU A 415 -0.31 -6.59 20.43
CA GLU A 415 -0.24 -5.96 19.13
C GLU A 415 -1.50 -6.29 18.32
N ILE A 416 -2.05 -5.28 17.65
CA ILE A 416 -3.10 -5.41 16.64
C ILE A 416 -2.57 -4.80 15.34
N GLN A 417 -2.42 -5.61 14.32
CA GLN A 417 -2.11 -5.17 12.97
C GLN A 417 -3.39 -5.20 12.13
N ALA A 418 -3.70 -4.12 11.44
CA ALA A 418 -4.89 -4.00 10.61
C ALA A 418 -4.62 -3.21 9.33
N GLU A 419 -5.29 -3.59 8.25
CA GLU A 419 -5.28 -2.86 6.99
C GLU A 419 -6.54 -2.01 6.88
N LEU A 420 -6.37 -0.70 6.70
CA LEU A 420 -7.43 0.28 6.54
C LEU A 420 -7.55 0.70 5.08
N ASN A 421 -8.70 0.48 4.47
CA ASN A 421 -8.97 0.83 3.09
C ASN A 421 -10.04 1.94 3.03
N ARG A 422 -9.68 3.09 2.41
CA ARG A 422 -10.53 4.27 2.23
C ARG A 422 -11.04 4.48 0.80
N THR A 423 -10.99 3.47 -0.06
CA THR A 423 -11.54 3.58 -1.43
C THR A 423 -13.05 3.84 -1.42
N SER A 424 -13.72 3.63 -0.29
CA SER A 424 -15.11 3.97 -0.05
C SER A 424 -15.31 4.41 1.40
N LEU A 425 -16.42 5.08 1.67
CA LEU A 425 -16.89 5.37 3.04
C LEU A 425 -18.05 4.46 3.42
N PRO A 426 -18.10 3.97 4.67
CA PRO A 426 -17.07 4.10 5.71
C PRO A 426 -15.77 3.38 5.36
N VAL A 427 -14.66 3.77 6.02
CA VAL A 427 -13.37 3.09 5.89
C VAL A 427 -13.53 1.63 6.29
N SER A 428 -13.07 0.74 5.42
CA SER A 428 -13.15 -0.71 5.68
C SER A 428 -11.84 -1.24 6.27
N VAL A 429 -11.97 -2.23 7.16
CA VAL A 429 -10.84 -2.98 7.70
C VAL A 429 -10.76 -4.30 6.95
N THR A 430 -9.73 -4.51 6.15
CA THR A 430 -9.61 -5.67 5.26
C THR A 430 -8.84 -6.84 5.85
N GLY A 431 -8.01 -6.60 6.84
CA GLY A 431 -7.29 -7.64 7.58
C GLY A 431 -7.11 -7.23 9.04
N VAL A 432 -7.19 -8.18 9.96
CA VAL A 432 -6.86 -7.97 11.38
C VAL A 432 -6.08 -9.16 11.90
N LEU A 433 -4.91 -8.90 12.44
CA LEU A 433 -4.08 -9.87 13.13
C LEU A 433 -3.85 -9.40 14.56
N VAL A 434 -4.00 -10.29 15.54
CA VAL A 434 -3.76 -10.01 16.97
C VAL A 434 -2.69 -10.93 17.49
N ARG A 435 -1.66 -10.38 18.11
CA ARG A 435 -0.49 -11.09 18.65
C ARG A 435 -0.26 -10.78 20.12
#